data_ed45ce8d670b4a0f61672d36cb69602b
#
_entry.id   ed45ce8d670b4a0f61672d36cb69602b
#
_cell.length_a   1.000
_cell.length_b   1.000
_cell.length_c   1.000
_cell.angle_alpha   90.00
_cell.angle_beta   90.00
_cell.angle_gamma   90.00
#
_symmetry.space_group_name_H-M   'P 1'
#
loop_
_entity.id
_entity.type
_entity.pdbx_description
1 polymer ?
#
loop_
_entity_poly.entity_id
_entity_poly.type
_entity_poly.pdbx_seq_one_letter_code
_entity_poly.pdbx_strand_id
1 'polypeptide(L)'
;VTTTLVETPVGATAPAAAPTGARAQRTGAPLGRASGLTLGVVMLGLSLLVLLPLAAVGAEAATNGWSGFWASVTAPAAVDALVLTVTSSLVVTAVNVVMGTLLAWVLVRDDFPGKRWLELVIDVPFALPTIVAGLVILSVYGRNSPVGIDLFGTRWGIMVALLFVTLPFIARTVQPTLMAFDRDTEHAAATLGARPRTVFRRIVLPPLVPAIAAGAALAFARAMGEYGSVLLISGGLDKTQVSSMYAFSLYESYDFPGAAATATVLLVVSLVVLVGFEIVSHRAGRRG
;
A
#
# COMPACT_ATOMS: atom_id res chain seq x y z
N VAL A 1 -62.58 49.18 -39.01
CA VAL A 1 -61.63 49.15 -37.90
C VAL A 1 -60.41 48.41 -38.40
N THR A 2 -59.38 49.14 -38.82
CA THR A 2 -58.18 48.65 -39.45
C THR A 2 -57.10 48.59 -38.36
N THR A 3 -56.65 47.37 -37.95
CA THR A 3 -55.58 47.19 -36.98
C THR A 3 -54.30 47.00 -37.77
N THR A 4 -53.41 47.97 -37.70
CA THR A 4 -52.03 47.90 -38.21
C THR A 4 -51.15 47.19 -37.28
N LEU A 5 -50.58 46.05 -37.70
CA LEU A 5 -49.52 45.35 -37.00
C LEU A 5 -48.16 46.02 -37.21
N VAL A 6 -47.56 46.51 -36.17
CA VAL A 6 -46.22 47.09 -36.17
C VAL A 6 -45.23 45.90 -36.03
N GLU A 7 -44.46 45.61 -37.05
CA GLU A 7 -43.34 44.72 -37.03
C GLU A 7 -42.17 45.36 -36.28
N THR A 8 -41.73 44.76 -35.19
CA THR A 8 -40.49 45.10 -34.51
C THR A 8 -39.31 44.37 -35.17
N PRO A 9 -38.21 45.05 -35.50
CA PRO A 9 -37.04 44.37 -36.09
C PRO A 9 -36.36 43.47 -35.10
N VAL A 10 -36.14 42.21 -35.50
CA VAL A 10 -35.31 41.19 -34.74
C VAL A 10 -33.90 41.73 -34.72
N GLY A 11 -33.45 42.10 -33.51
CA GLY A 11 -32.09 42.49 -33.24
C GLY A 11 -31.13 41.31 -33.46
N ALA A 12 -30.15 41.51 -34.31
CA ALA A 12 -29.03 40.59 -34.52
C ALA A 12 -28.25 40.42 -33.21
N THR A 13 -28.35 39.22 -32.61
CA THR A 13 -27.49 38.84 -31.49
C THR A 13 -26.08 38.60 -32.01
N ALA A 14 -25.15 39.45 -31.60
CA ALA A 14 -23.72 39.25 -31.82
C ALA A 14 -23.29 37.88 -31.25
N PRO A 15 -22.36 37.13 -31.90
CA PRO A 15 -21.88 35.89 -31.39
C PRO A 15 -21.16 36.13 -30.06
N ALA A 16 -21.59 35.39 -29.01
CA ALA A 16 -20.95 35.40 -27.72
C ALA A 16 -19.48 34.95 -27.88
N ALA A 17 -18.59 35.84 -27.48
CA ALA A 17 -17.16 35.52 -27.43
C ALA A 17 -16.93 34.26 -26.58
N ALA A 18 -16.29 33.26 -27.17
CA ALA A 18 -15.87 32.04 -26.45
C ALA A 18 -15.04 32.44 -25.22
N PRO A 19 -15.26 31.80 -24.08
CA PRO A 19 -14.44 32.07 -22.90
C PRO A 19 -12.99 31.68 -23.24
N THR A 20 -12.13 32.69 -23.37
CA THR A 20 -10.68 32.53 -23.42
C THR A 20 -10.26 31.65 -22.24
N GLY A 21 -9.66 30.51 -22.55
CA GLY A 21 -9.25 29.49 -21.58
C GLY A 21 -8.55 30.13 -20.38
N ALA A 22 -9.22 30.11 -19.24
CA ALA A 22 -8.63 30.42 -17.98
C ALA A 22 -7.58 29.33 -17.71
N ARG A 23 -6.33 29.61 -18.09
CA ARG A 23 -5.18 28.91 -17.62
C ARG A 23 -5.29 28.92 -16.09
N ALA A 24 -5.56 27.77 -15.47
CA ALA A 24 -5.53 27.61 -14.03
C ALA A 24 -4.13 28.04 -13.55
N GLN A 25 -3.99 29.30 -13.19
CA GLN A 25 -2.83 29.79 -12.47
C GLN A 25 -2.82 29.04 -11.15
N ARG A 26 -1.89 28.09 -11.03
CA ARG A 26 -1.44 27.59 -9.73
C ARG A 26 -0.78 28.76 -8.99
N THR A 27 -1.58 29.67 -8.50
CA THR A 27 -1.16 30.67 -7.53
C THR A 27 -1.02 29.93 -6.20
N GLY A 28 0.17 29.37 -5.95
CA GLY A 28 0.61 29.16 -4.59
C GLY A 28 0.60 30.53 -3.91
N ALA A 29 -0.47 30.86 -3.20
CA ALA A 29 -0.47 32.06 -2.36
C ALA A 29 0.76 31.96 -1.44
N PRO A 30 1.55 33.06 -1.29
CA PRO A 30 2.68 33.05 -0.36
C PRO A 30 2.15 32.67 1.02
N LEU A 31 2.83 31.72 1.68
CA LEU A 31 2.45 31.24 2.99
C LEU A 31 2.34 32.46 3.92
N GLY A 32 1.16 32.77 4.43
CA GLY A 32 0.96 33.79 5.43
C GLY A 32 1.78 33.43 6.70
N ARG A 33 2.14 34.42 7.51
CA ARG A 33 2.90 34.18 8.76
C ARG A 33 2.27 33.10 9.65
N ALA A 34 0.95 33.05 9.73
CA ALA A 34 0.22 32.00 10.46
C ALA A 34 0.44 30.61 9.84
N SER A 35 0.34 30.48 8.51
CA SER A 35 0.58 29.22 7.79
C SER A 35 2.03 28.77 7.91
N GLY A 36 2.99 29.71 7.94
CA GLY A 36 4.42 29.41 8.15
C GLY A 36 4.69 28.89 9.56
N LEU A 37 4.09 29.48 10.59
CA LEU A 37 4.19 29.00 11.98
C LEU A 37 3.55 27.62 12.13
N THR A 38 2.38 27.39 11.59
CA THR A 38 1.71 26.09 11.63
C THR A 38 2.56 25.02 10.94
N LEU A 39 3.10 25.31 9.76
CA LEU A 39 3.99 24.40 9.05
C LEU A 39 5.27 24.11 9.88
N GLY A 40 5.86 25.14 10.51
CA GLY A 40 7.02 24.97 11.37
C GLY A 40 6.75 24.08 12.58
N VAL A 41 5.62 24.26 13.26
CA VAL A 41 5.20 23.42 14.40
C VAL A 41 4.95 21.98 13.95
N VAL A 42 4.25 21.78 12.83
CA VAL A 42 4.00 20.42 12.28
C VAL A 42 5.31 19.73 11.90
N MET A 43 6.21 20.42 11.22
CA MET A 43 7.52 19.86 10.83
C MET A 43 8.38 19.55 12.05
N LEU A 44 8.39 20.41 13.05
CA LEU A 44 9.12 20.17 14.32
C LEU A 44 8.53 18.97 15.05
N GLY A 45 7.21 18.88 15.16
CA GLY A 45 6.52 17.73 15.77
C GLY A 45 6.83 16.42 15.04
N LEU A 46 6.76 16.43 13.72
CA LEU A 46 7.10 15.27 12.88
C LEU A 46 8.57 14.86 13.06
N SER A 47 9.49 15.84 13.08
CA SER A 47 10.91 15.58 13.26
C SER A 47 11.20 14.98 14.64
N LEU A 48 10.63 15.52 15.70
CA LEU A 48 10.82 14.98 17.04
C LEU A 48 10.18 13.60 17.22
N LEU A 49 8.98 13.39 16.66
CA LEU A 49 8.24 12.14 16.87
C LEU A 49 8.78 10.99 16.00
N VAL A 50 9.28 11.28 14.80
CA VAL A 50 9.69 10.26 13.82
C VAL A 50 11.20 10.20 13.66
N LEU A 51 11.85 11.34 13.35
CA LEU A 51 13.29 11.32 13.02
C LEU A 51 14.17 11.06 14.24
N LEU A 52 13.78 11.57 15.44
CA LEU A 52 14.59 11.38 16.63
C LEU A 52 14.64 9.91 17.07
N PRO A 53 13.52 9.13 17.17
CA PRO A 53 13.60 7.69 17.46
C PRO A 53 14.37 6.93 16.38
N LEU A 54 14.21 7.26 15.09
CA LEU A 54 14.97 6.61 14.02
C LEU A 54 16.46 6.88 14.11
N ALA A 55 16.84 8.13 14.42
CA ALA A 55 18.23 8.50 14.65
C ALA A 55 18.81 7.78 15.89
N ALA A 56 18.01 7.61 16.95
CA ALA A 56 18.42 6.88 18.15
C ALA A 56 18.70 5.41 17.84
N VAL A 57 17.87 4.75 17.04
CA VAL A 57 18.12 3.37 16.58
C VAL A 57 19.39 3.29 15.74
N GLY A 58 19.61 4.25 14.82
CA GLY A 58 20.85 4.31 14.03
C GLY A 58 22.10 4.56 14.88
N ALA A 59 21.99 5.41 15.92
CA ALA A 59 23.08 5.66 16.86
C ALA A 59 23.40 4.41 17.70
N GLU A 60 22.39 3.71 18.20
CA GLU A 60 22.55 2.46 18.93
C GLU A 60 23.21 1.38 18.06
N ALA A 61 22.80 1.25 16.79
CA ALA A 61 23.40 0.33 15.83
C ALA A 61 24.90 0.59 15.59
N ALA A 62 25.35 1.84 15.80
CA ALA A 62 26.74 2.25 15.61
C ALA A 62 27.62 2.14 16.88
N THR A 63 27.07 1.81 18.03
CA THR A 63 27.81 1.80 19.32
C THR A 63 29.00 0.87 19.34
N ASN A 64 28.89 -0.31 18.67
CA ASN A 64 30.00 -1.26 18.52
C ASN A 64 30.92 -0.93 17.32
N GLY A 65 30.82 0.27 16.76
CA GLY A 65 31.58 0.71 15.59
C GLY A 65 31.18 0.01 14.30
N TRP A 66 31.83 0.40 13.20
CA TRP A 66 31.53 -0.11 11.87
C TRP A 66 31.71 -1.62 11.69
N SER A 67 32.77 -2.18 12.33
CA SER A 67 33.02 -3.62 12.29
C SER A 67 31.96 -4.42 13.06
N GLY A 68 31.50 -3.91 14.21
CA GLY A 68 30.43 -4.53 14.99
C GLY A 68 29.09 -4.51 14.23
N PHE A 69 28.76 -3.38 13.62
CA PHE A 69 27.58 -3.27 12.76
C PHE A 69 27.57 -4.34 11.65
N TRP A 70 28.68 -4.43 10.89
CA TRP A 70 28.77 -5.43 9.81
C TRP A 70 28.76 -6.85 10.33
N ALA A 71 29.39 -7.14 11.45
CA ALA A 71 29.34 -8.46 12.05
C ALA A 71 27.91 -8.88 12.41
N SER A 72 27.11 -7.94 12.97
CA SER A 72 25.70 -8.21 13.32
C SER A 72 24.82 -8.46 12.10
N VAL A 73 24.93 -7.61 11.06
CA VAL A 73 24.02 -7.69 9.88
C VAL A 73 24.44 -8.80 8.89
N THR A 74 25.70 -9.25 8.90
CA THR A 74 26.16 -10.38 8.07
C THR A 74 26.16 -11.71 8.82
N ALA A 75 25.75 -11.75 10.10
CA ALA A 75 25.55 -12.99 10.79
C ALA A 75 24.58 -13.91 10.01
N PRO A 76 24.86 -15.21 9.87
CA PRO A 76 24.03 -16.10 9.06
C PRO A 76 22.54 -16.03 9.41
N ALA A 77 22.20 -16.01 10.71
CA ALA A 77 20.82 -15.89 11.17
C ALA A 77 20.16 -14.55 10.78
N ALA A 78 20.91 -13.43 10.81
CA ALA A 78 20.43 -12.12 10.37
C ALA A 78 20.12 -12.11 8.86
N VAL A 79 21.02 -12.69 8.06
CA VAL A 79 20.87 -12.77 6.60
C VAL A 79 19.68 -13.67 6.24
N ASP A 80 19.57 -14.85 6.86
CA ASP A 80 18.46 -15.78 6.63
C ASP A 80 17.11 -15.15 6.99
N ALA A 81 17.02 -14.45 8.13
CA ALA A 81 15.83 -13.74 8.55
C ALA A 81 15.48 -12.62 7.58
N LEU A 82 16.46 -11.83 7.09
CA LEU A 82 16.26 -10.77 6.13
C LEU A 82 15.79 -11.31 4.78
N VAL A 83 16.44 -12.34 4.26
CA VAL A 83 16.06 -12.98 2.99
C VAL A 83 14.65 -13.55 3.09
N LEU A 84 14.30 -14.22 4.19
CA LEU A 84 12.96 -14.74 4.42
C LEU A 84 11.93 -13.60 4.43
N THR A 85 12.20 -12.51 5.16
CA THR A 85 11.29 -11.37 5.26
C THR A 85 11.06 -10.71 3.91
N VAL A 86 12.14 -10.38 3.18
CA VAL A 86 12.05 -9.70 1.88
C VAL A 86 11.35 -10.58 0.84
N THR A 87 11.76 -11.86 0.74
CA THR A 87 11.17 -12.78 -0.24
C THR A 87 9.70 -13.05 0.04
N SER A 88 9.34 -13.30 1.30
CA SER A 88 7.93 -13.50 1.69
C SER A 88 7.10 -12.25 1.43
N SER A 89 7.60 -11.06 1.79
CA SER A 89 6.90 -9.79 1.57
C SER A 89 6.70 -9.50 0.08
N LEU A 90 7.70 -9.76 -0.77
CA LEU A 90 7.58 -9.57 -2.23
C LEU A 90 6.56 -10.55 -2.86
N VAL A 91 6.65 -11.83 -2.51
CA VAL A 91 5.72 -12.85 -3.02
C VAL A 91 4.29 -12.53 -2.59
N VAL A 92 4.09 -12.24 -1.31
CA VAL A 92 2.77 -11.87 -0.76
C VAL A 92 2.22 -10.61 -1.42
N THR A 93 3.05 -9.57 -1.59
CA THR A 93 2.64 -8.36 -2.28
C THR A 93 2.24 -8.64 -3.73
N ALA A 94 3.00 -9.46 -4.47
CA ALA A 94 2.68 -9.83 -5.84
C ALA A 94 1.34 -10.60 -5.93
N VAL A 95 1.09 -11.53 -5.01
CA VAL A 95 -0.19 -12.25 -4.93
C VAL A 95 -1.32 -11.28 -4.59
N ASN A 96 -1.13 -10.39 -3.61
CA ASN A 96 -2.12 -9.41 -3.20
C ASN A 96 -2.39 -8.35 -4.27
N VAL A 97 -1.42 -8.00 -5.13
CA VAL A 97 -1.66 -7.15 -6.31
C VAL A 97 -2.73 -7.77 -7.20
N VAL A 98 -2.64 -9.05 -7.46
CA VAL A 98 -3.65 -9.74 -8.28
C VAL A 98 -4.97 -9.87 -7.52
N MET A 99 -4.94 -10.45 -6.32
CA MET A 99 -6.15 -10.75 -5.54
C MET A 99 -6.88 -9.47 -5.09
N GLY A 100 -6.14 -8.48 -4.58
CA GLY A 100 -6.69 -7.20 -4.14
C GLY A 100 -7.28 -6.37 -5.29
N THR A 101 -6.63 -6.38 -6.46
CA THR A 101 -7.17 -5.72 -7.66
C THR A 101 -8.43 -6.43 -8.15
N LEU A 102 -8.47 -7.76 -8.17
CA LEU A 102 -9.67 -8.53 -8.51
C LEU A 102 -10.81 -8.27 -7.53
N LEU A 103 -10.52 -8.23 -6.23
CA LEU A 103 -11.50 -7.89 -5.21
C LEU A 103 -12.06 -6.48 -5.39
N ALA A 104 -11.18 -5.49 -5.60
CA ALA A 104 -11.61 -4.13 -5.91
C ALA A 104 -12.49 -4.07 -7.16
N TRP A 105 -12.12 -4.83 -8.19
CA TRP A 105 -12.90 -4.93 -9.43
C TRP A 105 -14.31 -5.45 -9.18
N VAL A 106 -14.44 -6.63 -8.54
CA VAL A 106 -15.73 -7.24 -8.23
C VAL A 106 -16.59 -6.34 -7.34
N LEU A 107 -15.97 -5.72 -6.32
CA LEU A 107 -16.69 -4.82 -5.41
C LEU A 107 -17.18 -3.53 -6.06
N VAL A 108 -16.54 -3.04 -7.11
CA VAL A 108 -16.95 -1.81 -7.80
C VAL A 108 -17.85 -2.08 -8.99
N ARG A 109 -17.60 -3.18 -9.72
CA ARG A 109 -18.23 -3.44 -11.01
C ARG A 109 -19.46 -4.31 -10.92
N ASP A 110 -19.51 -5.23 -9.95
CA ASP A 110 -20.55 -6.22 -9.86
C ASP A 110 -21.48 -5.92 -8.67
N ASP A 111 -22.78 -6.18 -8.87
CA ASP A 111 -23.79 -6.15 -7.82
C ASP A 111 -24.30 -7.59 -7.59
N PHE A 112 -24.06 -8.09 -6.38
CA PHE A 112 -24.45 -9.45 -5.98
C PHE A 112 -24.91 -9.50 -4.53
N PRO A 113 -25.76 -10.47 -4.17
CA PRO A 113 -26.17 -10.67 -2.79
C PRO A 113 -24.95 -11.03 -1.92
N GLY A 114 -24.80 -10.35 -0.77
CA GLY A 114 -23.64 -10.58 0.12
C GLY A 114 -22.43 -9.65 -0.12
N LYS A 115 -22.46 -8.75 -1.10
CA LYS A 115 -21.39 -7.78 -1.38
C LYS A 115 -20.94 -7.04 -0.10
N ARG A 116 -21.92 -6.55 0.70
CA ARG A 116 -21.65 -5.87 1.97
C ARG A 116 -20.89 -6.74 2.97
N TRP A 117 -21.21 -8.04 3.01
CA TRP A 117 -20.49 -8.97 3.88
C TRP A 117 -19.06 -9.21 3.41
N LEU A 118 -18.84 -9.29 2.08
CA LEU A 118 -17.51 -9.40 1.54
C LEU A 118 -16.66 -8.15 1.85
N GLU A 119 -17.25 -6.96 1.76
CA GLU A 119 -16.59 -5.71 2.17
C GLU A 119 -16.17 -5.73 3.64
N LEU A 120 -17.06 -6.17 4.53
CA LEU A 120 -16.75 -6.31 5.95
C LEU A 120 -15.62 -7.32 6.20
N VAL A 121 -15.68 -8.48 5.54
CA VAL A 121 -14.65 -9.53 5.70
C VAL A 121 -13.28 -9.05 5.25
N ILE A 122 -13.20 -8.28 4.16
CA ILE A 122 -11.92 -7.70 3.69
C ILE A 122 -11.35 -6.72 4.72
N ASP A 123 -12.20 -6.02 5.49
CA ASP A 123 -11.74 -5.05 6.50
C ASP A 123 -11.41 -5.69 7.86
N VAL A 124 -11.79 -6.95 8.08
CA VAL A 124 -11.47 -7.66 9.34
C VAL A 124 -9.99 -7.57 9.73
N PRO A 125 -9.00 -7.75 8.81
CA PRO A 125 -7.59 -7.63 9.18
C PRO A 125 -7.18 -6.25 9.70
N PHE A 126 -7.87 -5.18 9.32
CA PHE A 126 -7.61 -3.84 9.88
C PHE A 126 -8.13 -3.67 11.31
N ALA A 127 -9.22 -4.35 11.64
CA ALA A 127 -9.85 -4.27 12.96
C ALA A 127 -9.17 -5.17 13.99
N LEU A 128 -8.47 -6.23 13.55
CA LEU A 128 -7.84 -7.18 14.45
C LEU A 128 -6.45 -6.71 14.92
N PRO A 129 -6.13 -6.82 16.22
CA PRO A 129 -4.74 -6.80 16.67
C PRO A 129 -3.94 -7.88 15.93
N THR A 130 -2.71 -7.57 15.50
CA THR A 130 -1.94 -8.48 14.62
C THR A 130 -1.67 -9.85 15.24
N ILE A 131 -1.45 -9.90 16.55
CA ILE A 131 -1.29 -11.17 17.25
C ILE A 131 -2.59 -12.02 17.23
N VAL A 132 -3.75 -11.37 17.26
CA VAL A 132 -5.06 -12.06 17.14
C VAL A 132 -5.24 -12.58 15.72
N ALA A 133 -4.82 -11.83 14.71
CA ALA A 133 -4.76 -12.32 13.32
C ALA A 133 -3.90 -13.58 13.22
N GLY A 134 -2.75 -13.62 13.90
CA GLY A 134 -1.90 -14.81 14.01
C GLY A 134 -2.61 -15.99 14.67
N LEU A 135 -3.40 -15.76 15.73
CA LEU A 135 -4.22 -16.79 16.37
C LEU A 135 -5.28 -17.35 15.42
N VAL A 136 -5.95 -16.49 14.65
CA VAL A 136 -6.93 -16.92 13.65
C VAL A 136 -6.27 -17.83 12.61
N ILE A 137 -5.13 -17.42 12.08
CA ILE A 137 -4.39 -18.23 11.09
C ILE A 137 -3.91 -19.54 11.71
N LEU A 138 -3.39 -19.52 12.94
CA LEU A 138 -2.96 -20.70 13.65
C LEU A 138 -4.12 -21.67 13.94
N SER A 139 -5.32 -21.16 14.27
CA SER A 139 -6.50 -22.00 14.54
C SER A 139 -7.00 -22.70 13.26
N VAL A 140 -6.82 -22.07 12.09
CA VAL A 140 -7.26 -22.64 10.80
C VAL A 140 -6.17 -23.52 10.19
N TYR A 141 -4.91 -23.13 10.28
CA TYR A 141 -3.77 -23.75 9.59
C TYR A 141 -2.67 -24.27 10.54
N GLY A 142 -2.96 -24.43 11.81
CA GLY A 142 -2.04 -25.04 12.80
C GLY A 142 -2.11 -26.55 12.80
N ARG A 143 -1.38 -27.17 13.76
CA ARG A 143 -1.27 -28.64 13.89
C ARG A 143 -2.61 -29.39 13.97
N ASN A 144 -3.64 -28.75 14.51
CA ASN A 144 -5.00 -29.31 14.65
C ASN A 144 -5.96 -28.62 13.65
N SER A 145 -5.49 -28.37 12.44
CA SER A 145 -6.23 -27.67 11.40
C SER A 145 -7.58 -28.32 11.08
N PRO A 146 -8.70 -27.60 11.19
CA PRO A 146 -10.02 -28.11 10.81
C PRO A 146 -10.16 -28.33 9.30
N VAL A 147 -9.27 -27.67 8.48
CA VAL A 147 -9.23 -27.84 7.02
C VAL A 147 -8.24 -28.91 6.56
N GLY A 148 -7.56 -29.60 7.51
CA GLY A 148 -6.62 -30.68 7.21
C GLY A 148 -5.27 -30.21 6.63
N ILE A 149 -4.95 -28.91 6.71
CA ILE A 149 -3.70 -28.35 6.19
C ILE A 149 -2.90 -27.80 7.36
N ASP A 150 -1.76 -28.41 7.67
CA ASP A 150 -0.84 -27.92 8.70
C ASP A 150 0.28 -27.08 8.08
N LEU A 151 0.28 -25.78 8.39
CA LEU A 151 1.30 -24.82 7.98
C LEU A 151 2.15 -24.32 9.16
N PHE A 152 1.96 -24.87 10.35
CA PHE A 152 2.70 -24.46 11.54
C PHE A 152 4.21 -24.67 11.35
N GLY A 153 5.00 -23.65 11.68
CA GLY A 153 6.46 -23.71 11.56
C GLY A 153 6.96 -23.80 10.12
N THR A 154 6.17 -23.36 9.14
CA THR A 154 6.55 -23.38 7.73
C THR A 154 6.61 -21.97 7.14
N ARG A 155 7.37 -21.78 6.06
CA ARG A 155 7.40 -20.52 5.30
C ARG A 155 6.03 -20.20 4.66
N TRP A 156 5.25 -21.22 4.30
CA TRP A 156 3.89 -21.05 3.78
C TRP A 156 2.93 -20.49 4.83
N GLY A 157 3.07 -20.92 6.10
CA GLY A 157 2.29 -20.34 7.20
C GLY A 157 2.56 -18.85 7.38
N ILE A 158 3.83 -18.43 7.30
CA ILE A 158 4.21 -17.01 7.30
C ILE A 158 3.54 -16.27 6.14
N MET A 159 3.63 -16.81 4.92
CA MET A 159 3.04 -16.17 3.73
C MET A 159 1.52 -16.05 3.85
N VAL A 160 0.82 -17.05 4.36
CA VAL A 160 -0.64 -16.99 4.58
C VAL A 160 -1.01 -15.93 5.62
N ALA A 161 -0.25 -15.83 6.73
CA ALA A 161 -0.47 -14.77 7.71
C ALA A 161 -0.25 -13.37 7.12
N LEU A 162 0.81 -13.18 6.37
CA LEU A 162 1.09 -11.92 5.68
C LEU A 162 0.04 -11.59 4.61
N LEU A 163 -0.39 -12.59 3.81
CA LEU A 163 -1.46 -12.42 2.81
C LEU A 163 -2.73 -11.90 3.46
N PHE A 164 -3.15 -12.52 4.57
CA PHE A 164 -4.34 -12.12 5.30
C PHE A 164 -4.26 -10.68 5.78
N VAL A 165 -3.16 -10.31 6.45
CA VAL A 165 -3.00 -8.96 7.04
C VAL A 165 -2.84 -7.87 5.99
N THR A 166 -2.27 -8.18 4.82
CA THR A 166 -1.92 -7.15 3.82
C THR A 166 -2.87 -7.07 2.63
N LEU A 167 -3.80 -8.02 2.46
CA LEU A 167 -4.77 -8.04 1.37
C LEU A 167 -5.61 -6.75 1.26
N PRO A 168 -6.15 -6.19 2.35
CA PRO A 168 -7.03 -5.02 2.25
C PRO A 168 -6.33 -3.77 1.74
N PHE A 169 -5.00 -3.64 1.89
CA PHE A 169 -4.28 -2.45 1.46
C PHE A 169 -4.42 -2.20 -0.04
N ILE A 170 -4.28 -3.23 -0.86
CA ILE A 170 -4.39 -3.09 -2.31
C ILE A 170 -5.85 -2.90 -2.72
N ALA A 171 -6.77 -3.69 -2.18
CA ALA A 171 -8.19 -3.58 -2.49
C ALA A 171 -8.70 -2.15 -2.21
N ARG A 172 -8.39 -1.60 -1.04
CA ARG A 172 -8.85 -0.27 -0.61
C ARG A 172 -8.14 0.89 -1.32
N THR A 173 -6.94 0.69 -1.84
CA THR A 173 -6.23 1.72 -2.62
C THR A 173 -6.73 1.76 -4.07
N VAL A 174 -7.07 0.62 -4.66
CA VAL A 174 -7.54 0.52 -6.05
C VAL A 174 -9.02 0.91 -6.18
N GLN A 175 -9.85 0.57 -5.19
CA GLN A 175 -11.29 0.74 -5.21
C GLN A 175 -11.74 2.19 -5.52
N PRO A 176 -11.22 3.26 -4.88
CA PRO A 176 -11.61 4.64 -5.17
C PRO A 176 -11.28 5.07 -6.61
N THR A 177 -10.12 4.67 -7.12
CA THR A 177 -9.70 4.97 -8.49
C THR A 177 -10.64 4.32 -9.51
N LEU A 178 -11.05 3.08 -9.23
CA LEU A 178 -11.98 2.35 -10.09
C LEU A 178 -13.41 2.92 -10.02
N MET A 179 -13.83 3.44 -8.85
CA MET A 179 -15.12 4.15 -8.70
C MET A 179 -15.15 5.49 -9.46
N ALA A 180 -14.03 6.20 -9.47
CA ALA A 180 -13.91 7.48 -10.18
C ALA A 180 -13.73 7.30 -11.69
N PHE A 181 -13.52 6.09 -12.18
CA PHE A 181 -13.30 5.82 -13.59
C PHE A 181 -14.61 5.90 -14.38
N ASP A 182 -14.60 6.73 -15.43
CA ASP A 182 -15.76 6.93 -16.31
C ASP A 182 -16.01 5.70 -17.21
N ARG A 183 -17.14 5.05 -17.01
CA ARG A 183 -17.58 3.89 -17.80
C ARG A 183 -17.91 4.21 -19.25
N ASP A 184 -18.24 5.46 -19.57
CA ASP A 184 -18.59 5.87 -20.94
C ASP A 184 -17.39 5.70 -21.88
N THR A 185 -16.16 5.83 -21.37
CA THR A 185 -14.93 5.53 -22.12
C THR A 185 -14.86 4.05 -22.54
N GLU A 186 -15.28 3.15 -21.66
CA GLU A 186 -15.33 1.70 -21.97
C GLU A 186 -16.42 1.38 -22.99
N HIS A 187 -17.60 1.98 -22.84
CA HIS A 187 -18.72 1.83 -23.76
C HIS A 187 -18.38 2.38 -25.15
N ALA A 188 -17.76 3.55 -25.23
CA ALA A 188 -17.30 4.13 -26.49
C ALA A 188 -16.29 3.22 -27.24
N ALA A 189 -15.34 2.64 -26.50
CA ALA A 189 -14.40 1.69 -27.08
C ALA A 189 -15.09 0.40 -27.57
N ALA A 190 -16.08 -0.09 -26.81
CA ALA A 190 -16.86 -1.27 -27.20
C ALA A 190 -17.70 -1.02 -28.47
N THR A 191 -18.29 0.16 -28.62
CA THR A 191 -19.04 0.53 -29.86
C THR A 191 -18.13 0.61 -31.08
N LEU A 192 -16.85 0.94 -30.90
CA LEU A 192 -15.81 0.91 -31.92
C LEU A 192 -15.28 -0.51 -32.22
N GLY A 193 -15.87 -1.54 -31.63
CA GLY A 193 -15.51 -2.95 -31.85
C GLY A 193 -14.28 -3.44 -31.06
N ALA A 194 -13.84 -2.71 -30.06
CA ALA A 194 -12.72 -3.17 -29.21
C ALA A 194 -13.14 -4.38 -28.36
N ARG A 195 -12.28 -5.40 -28.36
CA ARG A 195 -12.50 -6.61 -27.52
C ARG A 195 -12.38 -6.27 -26.03
N PRO A 196 -13.15 -6.90 -25.12
CA PRO A 196 -13.09 -6.62 -23.67
C PRO A 196 -11.68 -6.65 -23.08
N ARG A 197 -10.84 -7.60 -23.51
CA ARG A 197 -9.44 -7.68 -23.10
C ARG A 197 -8.61 -6.46 -23.54
N THR A 198 -8.93 -5.89 -24.71
CA THR A 198 -8.24 -4.71 -25.23
C THR A 198 -8.68 -3.47 -24.45
N VAL A 199 -9.97 -3.34 -24.15
CA VAL A 199 -10.53 -2.27 -23.31
C VAL A 199 -9.86 -2.32 -21.93
N PHE A 200 -9.85 -3.48 -21.28
CA PHE A 200 -9.19 -3.62 -19.98
C PHE A 200 -7.73 -3.20 -20.01
N ARG A 201 -6.93 -3.78 -20.93
CA ARG A 201 -5.46 -3.57 -20.94
C ARG A 201 -5.04 -2.17 -21.39
N ARG A 202 -5.79 -1.51 -22.27
CA ARG A 202 -5.41 -0.22 -22.88
C ARG A 202 -6.12 0.99 -22.29
N ILE A 203 -7.30 0.78 -21.70
CA ILE A 203 -8.15 1.88 -21.22
C ILE A 203 -8.26 1.84 -19.70
N VAL A 204 -8.62 0.69 -19.11
CA VAL A 204 -8.89 0.60 -17.67
C VAL A 204 -7.62 0.39 -16.85
N LEU A 205 -6.75 -0.51 -17.25
CA LEU A 205 -5.55 -0.85 -16.47
C LEU A 205 -4.55 0.31 -16.31
N PRO A 206 -4.21 1.11 -17.35
CA PRO A 206 -3.21 2.16 -17.22
C PRO A 206 -3.51 3.20 -16.13
N PRO A 207 -4.73 3.74 -15.99
CA PRO A 207 -5.08 4.64 -14.89
C PRO A 207 -5.06 3.96 -13.51
N LEU A 208 -5.22 2.62 -13.44
CA LEU A 208 -5.19 1.88 -12.17
C LEU A 208 -3.76 1.58 -11.70
N VAL A 209 -2.77 1.54 -12.60
CA VAL A 209 -1.38 1.18 -12.25
C VAL A 209 -0.81 2.04 -11.13
N PRO A 210 -0.97 3.36 -11.09
CA PRO A 210 -0.50 4.18 -9.96
C PRO A 210 -1.14 3.78 -8.62
N ALA A 211 -2.46 3.52 -8.61
CA ALA A 211 -3.17 3.08 -7.41
C ALA A 211 -2.73 1.68 -6.96
N ILE A 212 -2.55 0.76 -7.90
CA ILE A 212 -2.03 -0.59 -7.63
C ILE A 212 -0.61 -0.50 -7.05
N ALA A 213 0.26 0.33 -7.63
CA ALA A 213 1.63 0.49 -7.15
C ALA A 213 1.67 1.11 -5.74
N ALA A 214 0.81 2.10 -5.46
CA ALA A 214 0.69 2.68 -4.12
C ALA A 214 0.18 1.64 -3.11
N GLY A 215 -0.85 0.87 -3.46
CA GLY A 215 -1.35 -0.23 -2.62
C GLY A 215 -0.30 -1.32 -2.39
N ALA A 216 0.47 -1.67 -3.42
CA ALA A 216 1.58 -2.62 -3.32
C ALA A 216 2.69 -2.12 -2.39
N ALA A 217 3.04 -0.84 -2.48
CA ALA A 217 4.01 -0.22 -1.60
C ALA A 217 3.57 -0.29 -0.13
N LEU A 218 2.31 0.04 0.16
CA LEU A 218 1.74 -0.03 1.51
C LEU A 218 1.69 -1.48 2.02
N ALA A 219 1.23 -2.43 1.19
CA ALA A 219 1.17 -3.85 1.55
C ALA A 219 2.57 -4.41 1.82
N PHE A 220 3.57 -4.07 0.99
CA PHE A 220 4.95 -4.47 1.17
C PHE A 220 5.55 -3.91 2.47
N ALA A 221 5.42 -2.59 2.70
CA ALA A 221 5.91 -1.96 3.93
C ALA A 221 5.28 -2.59 5.17
N ARG A 222 3.98 -2.89 5.11
CA ARG A 222 3.26 -3.56 6.19
C ARG A 222 3.77 -4.98 6.41
N ALA A 223 4.01 -5.74 5.35
CA ALA A 223 4.56 -7.11 5.44
C ALA A 223 5.98 -7.13 6.01
N MET A 224 6.84 -6.18 5.61
CA MET A 224 8.23 -6.08 6.10
C MET A 224 8.31 -5.85 7.61
N GLY A 225 7.40 -5.06 8.17
CA GLY A 225 7.36 -4.77 9.60
C GLY A 225 6.48 -5.72 10.41
N GLU A 226 5.97 -6.81 9.83
CA GLU A 226 5.06 -7.69 10.55
C GLU A 226 5.81 -8.55 11.58
N TYR A 227 5.25 -8.60 12.78
CA TYR A 227 5.73 -9.41 13.89
C TYR A 227 4.59 -10.27 14.48
N GLY A 228 3.50 -9.65 14.87
CA GLY A 228 2.46 -10.28 15.69
C GLY A 228 1.76 -11.43 15.01
N SER A 229 1.34 -11.28 13.73
CA SER A 229 0.62 -12.34 13.02
C SER A 229 1.52 -13.52 12.66
N VAL A 230 2.82 -13.26 12.47
CA VAL A 230 3.80 -14.28 12.11
C VAL A 230 4.30 -15.05 13.32
N LEU A 231 4.40 -14.40 14.50
CA LEU A 231 4.96 -14.97 15.72
C LEU A 231 4.40 -16.35 16.06
N LEU A 232 3.07 -16.46 16.04
CA LEU A 232 2.39 -17.68 16.48
C LEU A 232 2.47 -18.81 15.45
N ILE A 233 2.30 -18.50 14.17
CA ILE A 233 2.31 -19.51 13.10
C ILE A 233 3.73 -19.98 12.76
N SER A 234 4.76 -19.16 13.00
CA SER A 234 6.16 -19.51 12.76
C SER A 234 6.68 -20.57 13.73
N GLY A 235 6.08 -20.68 14.92
CA GLY A 235 6.48 -21.60 15.97
C GLY A 235 7.86 -21.30 16.59
N GLY A 236 8.42 -20.11 16.34
CA GLY A 236 9.73 -19.69 16.89
C GLY A 236 10.92 -20.48 16.35
N LEU A 237 10.78 -21.15 15.19
CA LEU A 237 11.86 -21.94 14.61
C LEU A 237 12.81 -21.04 13.80
N ASP A 238 14.12 -21.30 13.83
CA ASP A 238 15.15 -20.51 13.12
C ASP A 238 14.83 -20.31 11.64
N LYS A 239 14.40 -21.38 10.95
CA LYS A 239 14.05 -21.34 9.50
C LYS A 239 12.77 -20.55 9.16
N THR A 240 12.02 -20.12 10.17
CA THR A 240 10.78 -19.34 10.05
C THR A 240 10.86 -18.02 10.83
N GLN A 241 12.04 -17.65 11.28
CA GLN A 241 12.28 -16.40 11.99
C GLN A 241 12.41 -15.25 10.98
N VAL A 242 11.45 -14.32 10.97
CA VAL A 242 11.53 -13.09 10.18
C VAL A 242 12.38 -12.03 10.88
N SER A 243 12.86 -11.01 10.15
CA SER A 243 13.78 -10.01 10.70
C SER A 243 13.25 -9.27 11.93
N SER A 244 11.96 -8.98 12.01
CA SER A 244 11.35 -8.38 13.19
C SER A 244 11.42 -9.27 14.42
N MET A 245 11.26 -10.59 14.24
CA MET A 245 11.40 -11.58 15.31
C MET A 245 12.87 -11.74 15.71
N TYR A 246 13.78 -11.75 14.72
CA TYR A 246 15.22 -11.85 14.99
C TYR A 246 15.72 -10.63 15.77
N ALA A 247 15.35 -9.41 15.35
CA ALA A 247 15.68 -8.20 16.09
C ALA A 247 15.13 -8.22 17.52
N PHE A 248 13.91 -8.73 17.71
CA PHE A 248 13.33 -8.87 19.04
C PHE A 248 14.06 -9.90 19.90
N SER A 249 14.48 -11.04 19.34
CA SER A 249 15.26 -12.05 20.09
C SER A 249 16.62 -11.52 20.53
N LEU A 250 17.29 -10.69 19.71
CA LEU A 250 18.51 -9.99 20.10
C LEU A 250 18.26 -9.02 21.26
N TYR A 251 17.16 -8.25 21.19
CA TYR A 251 16.75 -7.35 22.27
C TYR A 251 16.50 -8.12 23.58
N GLU A 252 15.81 -9.26 23.56
CA GLU A 252 15.59 -10.11 24.74
C GLU A 252 16.88 -10.70 25.29
N SER A 253 17.88 -10.90 24.43
CA SER A 253 19.22 -11.36 24.81
C SER A 253 20.15 -10.24 25.28
N TYR A 254 19.65 -9.01 25.43
CA TYR A 254 20.41 -7.81 25.80
C TYR A 254 21.48 -7.39 24.79
N ASP A 255 21.42 -7.89 23.54
CA ASP A 255 22.24 -7.39 22.42
C ASP A 255 21.50 -6.22 21.72
N PHE A 256 21.47 -5.06 22.37
CA PHE A 256 20.80 -3.87 21.84
C PHE A 256 21.45 -3.35 20.55
N PRO A 257 22.79 -3.30 20.40
CA PRO A 257 23.42 -2.90 19.15
C PRO A 257 23.08 -3.84 17.99
N GLY A 258 23.06 -5.15 18.19
CA GLY A 258 22.68 -6.15 17.19
C GLY A 258 21.21 -6.02 16.79
N ALA A 259 20.31 -5.83 17.75
CA ALA A 259 18.90 -5.58 17.52
C ALA A 259 18.70 -4.30 16.68
N ALA A 260 19.37 -3.20 17.05
CA ALA A 260 19.31 -1.92 16.36
C ALA A 260 19.91 -1.99 14.95
N ALA A 261 21.01 -2.73 14.77
CA ALA A 261 21.62 -2.95 13.46
C ALA A 261 20.67 -3.71 12.52
N THR A 262 20.03 -4.79 13.01
CA THR A 262 19.02 -5.55 12.25
C THR A 262 17.82 -4.68 11.88
N ALA A 263 17.29 -3.89 12.81
CA ALA A 263 16.18 -2.98 12.57
C ALA A 263 16.56 -1.88 11.54
N THR A 264 17.79 -1.35 11.61
CA THR A 264 18.29 -0.35 10.66
C THR A 264 18.37 -0.91 9.24
N VAL A 265 18.89 -2.13 9.07
CA VAL A 265 18.93 -2.79 7.75
C VAL A 265 17.54 -3.06 7.22
N LEU A 266 16.63 -3.56 8.07
CA LEU A 266 15.24 -3.79 7.68
C LEU A 266 14.56 -2.50 7.20
N LEU A 267 14.76 -1.39 7.90
CA LEU A 267 14.27 -0.06 7.52
C LEU A 267 14.85 0.39 6.18
N VAL A 268 16.17 0.31 5.99
CA VAL A 268 16.84 0.73 4.76
C VAL A 268 16.35 -0.11 3.57
N VAL A 269 16.28 -1.43 3.70
CA VAL A 269 15.79 -2.32 2.64
C VAL A 269 14.33 -2.01 2.32
N SER A 270 13.50 -1.79 3.32
CA SER A 270 12.10 -1.39 3.13
C SER A 270 11.99 -0.07 2.34
N LEU A 271 12.77 0.94 2.71
CA LEU A 271 12.79 2.24 2.01
C LEU A 271 13.26 2.11 0.56
N VAL A 272 14.30 1.32 0.29
CA VAL A 272 14.81 1.10 -1.07
C VAL A 272 13.72 0.49 -1.96
N VAL A 273 13.00 -0.52 -1.46
CA VAL A 273 11.92 -1.16 -2.22
C VAL A 273 10.73 -0.21 -2.39
N LEU A 274 10.37 0.57 -1.35
CA LEU A 274 9.32 1.59 -1.45
C LEU A 274 9.62 2.64 -2.51
N VAL A 275 10.85 3.14 -2.55
CA VAL A 275 11.30 4.07 -3.61
C VAL A 275 11.19 3.41 -4.98
N GLY A 276 11.49 2.12 -5.08
CA GLY A 276 11.29 1.34 -6.31
C GLY A 276 9.83 1.35 -6.77
N PHE A 277 8.88 1.08 -5.87
CA PHE A 277 7.44 1.15 -6.18
C PHE A 277 7.00 2.56 -6.59
N GLU A 278 7.52 3.60 -5.92
CA GLU A 278 7.20 5.00 -6.22
C GLU A 278 7.68 5.39 -7.62
N ILE A 279 8.91 5.00 -8.00
CA ILE A 279 9.44 5.23 -9.35
C ILE A 279 8.58 4.54 -10.41
N VAL A 280 8.13 3.32 -10.16
CA VAL A 280 7.22 2.60 -11.07
C VAL A 280 5.89 3.33 -11.20
N SER A 281 5.30 3.76 -10.08
CA SER A 281 4.06 4.53 -10.03
C SER A 281 4.15 5.82 -10.85
N HIS A 282 5.20 6.62 -10.62
CA HIS A 282 5.42 7.87 -11.35
C HIS A 282 5.65 7.69 -12.85
N ARG A 283 6.37 6.64 -13.26
CA ARG A 283 6.59 6.34 -14.68
C ARG A 283 5.31 5.89 -15.38
N ALA A 284 4.46 5.13 -14.69
CA ALA A 284 3.19 4.69 -15.22
C ALA A 284 2.20 5.86 -15.39
N GLY A 285 2.10 6.75 -14.39
CA GLY A 285 1.23 7.93 -14.44
C GLY A 285 1.60 8.99 -15.49
N ARG A 286 2.83 8.98 -16.00
CA ARG A 286 3.28 9.89 -17.08
C ARG A 286 2.96 9.37 -18.49
N ARG A 287 2.56 8.12 -18.62
CA ARG A 287 2.26 7.45 -19.91
C ARG A 287 0.75 7.33 -20.20
N GLY A 288 -0.09 7.63 -19.26
CA GLY A 288 -1.55 7.73 -19.41
C GLY A 288 -2.01 9.20 -19.43
#